data_a6183bfde803776942176e681facf0a4
#
_entry.id   a6183bfde803776942176e681facf0a4
#
_cell.length_a   1.000
_cell.length_b   1.000
_cell.length_c   1.000
_cell.angle_alpha   90.00
_cell.angle_beta   90.00
_cell.angle_gamma   90.00
#
_symmetry.space_group_name_H-M   'P 1'
#
loop_
_entity.id
_entity.type
_entity.pdbx_description
1 polymer ?
#
loop_
_entity_poly.entity_id
_entity_poly.type
_entity_poly.pdbx_seq_one_letter_code
_entity_poly.pdbx_strand_id
1 'polypeptide(L)'
;MKLSDAQERSFQMATHCYNCGENFVEKKLMKVRDHDHVSSRFRGAACNSCNLALKPRTGKSRFSGESGYFIPVFLHNAVNYDFKLIVKYLSKRFAAREISVIASNTEKFIGFQMGNIRFLDSFKFLSTSLDALTQNLLKSGEDKFTITRKEFPCSSTVFRKGIYPYEYMNSSSRF
;
A
#
# COMPACT_ATOMS: atom_id res chain seq x y z
N MET A 1 0.50 -18.44 -2.07
CA MET A 1 1.55 -18.12 -3.06
C MET A 1 1.82 -19.37 -3.91
N LYS A 2 1.83 -19.24 -5.24
CA LYS A 2 2.34 -20.28 -6.15
C LYS A 2 3.78 -19.94 -6.54
N LEU A 3 4.71 -20.83 -6.30
CA LEU A 3 6.10 -20.69 -6.74
C LEU A 3 6.21 -21.13 -8.21
N SER A 4 7.16 -20.53 -8.95
CA SER A 4 7.58 -21.07 -10.22
C SER A 4 8.43 -22.35 -9.99
N ASP A 5 8.57 -23.19 -11.01
CA ASP A 5 9.36 -24.44 -10.91
C ASP A 5 10.82 -24.16 -10.53
N ALA A 6 11.38 -23.03 -10.98
CA ALA A 6 12.72 -22.61 -10.62
C ALA A 6 12.82 -22.22 -9.13
N GLN A 7 11.81 -21.50 -8.61
CA GLN A 7 11.76 -21.13 -7.19
C GLN A 7 11.54 -22.32 -6.29
N GLU A 8 10.69 -23.26 -6.71
CA GLU A 8 10.47 -24.51 -5.96
C GLU A 8 11.74 -25.36 -5.92
N ARG A 9 12.45 -25.51 -7.04
CA ARG A 9 13.77 -26.19 -7.05
C ARG A 9 14.76 -25.49 -6.12
N SER A 10 14.84 -24.17 -6.19
CA SER A 10 15.71 -23.37 -5.29
C SER A 10 15.38 -23.61 -3.82
N PHE A 11 14.08 -23.64 -3.49
CA PHE A 11 13.62 -23.95 -2.13
C PHE A 11 14.03 -25.36 -1.72
N GLN A 12 13.79 -26.38 -2.57
CA GLN A 12 14.12 -27.78 -2.23
C GLN A 12 15.63 -27.97 -2.00
N MET A 13 16.46 -27.37 -2.83
CA MET A 13 17.91 -27.50 -2.76
C MET A 13 18.56 -26.70 -1.60
N ALA A 14 17.86 -25.73 -1.03
CA ALA A 14 18.41 -24.91 0.04
C ALA A 14 18.67 -25.73 1.32
N THR A 15 19.88 -25.77 1.77
CA THR A 15 20.32 -26.46 3.00
C THR A 15 20.41 -25.53 4.21
N HIS A 16 20.46 -24.22 3.98
CA HIS A 16 20.63 -23.20 5.01
C HIS A 16 19.53 -22.13 4.93
N CYS A 17 19.18 -21.57 6.09
CA CYS A 17 18.28 -20.42 6.16
C CYS A 17 18.97 -19.19 5.55
N TYR A 18 18.30 -18.55 4.56
CA TYR A 18 18.89 -17.38 3.90
C TYR A 18 19.08 -16.18 4.84
N ASN A 19 18.38 -16.14 5.99
CA ASN A 19 18.41 -15.00 6.91
C ASN A 19 19.44 -15.17 8.04
N CYS A 20 19.50 -16.34 8.69
CA CYS A 20 20.44 -16.58 9.80
C CYS A 20 21.64 -17.46 9.42
N GLY A 21 21.66 -18.06 8.22
CA GLY A 21 22.74 -18.92 7.77
C GLY A 21 22.78 -20.31 8.41
N GLU A 22 21.86 -20.64 9.35
CA GLU A 22 21.86 -21.93 10.04
C GLU A 22 21.41 -23.07 9.11
N ASN A 23 22.04 -24.23 9.26
CA ASN A 23 21.69 -25.44 8.52
C ASN A 23 20.38 -26.02 9.05
N PHE A 24 19.42 -26.32 8.13
CA PHE A 24 18.10 -26.82 8.50
C PHE A 24 18.14 -28.21 9.15
N VAL A 25 18.99 -29.09 8.65
CA VAL A 25 19.07 -30.49 9.12
C VAL A 25 19.83 -30.55 10.46
N GLU A 26 21.03 -29.95 10.51
CA GLU A 26 21.87 -30.00 11.69
C GLU A 26 21.21 -29.37 12.93
N LYS A 27 20.50 -28.27 12.74
CA LYS A 27 19.80 -27.55 13.81
C LYS A 27 18.34 -27.99 13.97
N LYS A 28 17.90 -29.01 13.24
CA LYS A 28 16.50 -29.49 13.24
C LYS A 28 15.47 -28.36 13.08
N LEU A 29 15.73 -27.43 12.15
CA LEU A 29 14.92 -26.25 11.93
C LEU A 29 13.82 -26.55 10.90
N MET A 30 12.60 -26.11 11.18
CA MET A 30 11.50 -26.17 10.21
C MET A 30 11.79 -25.20 9.07
N LYS A 31 11.93 -25.74 7.85
CA LYS A 31 12.14 -24.98 6.62
C LYS A 31 10.83 -24.48 6.05
N VAL A 32 10.72 -23.20 5.81
CA VAL A 32 9.50 -22.54 5.30
C VAL A 32 9.81 -21.68 4.08
N ARG A 33 8.80 -21.52 3.20
CA ARG A 33 8.87 -20.66 2.02
C ARG A 33 8.58 -19.22 2.41
N ASP A 34 9.63 -18.42 2.56
CA ASP A 34 9.45 -17.01 2.89
C ASP A 34 9.14 -16.17 1.66
N HIS A 35 8.21 -15.25 1.80
CA HIS A 35 7.79 -14.35 0.73
C HIS A 35 7.35 -13.00 1.28
N ASP A 36 7.39 -12.01 0.44
CA ASP A 36 6.84 -10.69 0.73
C ASP A 36 5.31 -10.72 0.65
N HIS A 37 4.63 -10.34 1.72
CA HIS A 37 3.17 -10.41 1.81
C HIS A 37 2.43 -9.37 0.95
N VAL A 38 3.12 -8.31 0.53
CA VAL A 38 2.53 -7.26 -0.33
C VAL A 38 2.70 -7.61 -1.80
N SER A 39 3.93 -7.92 -2.20
CA SER A 39 4.27 -8.23 -3.59
C SER A 39 4.14 -9.71 -3.95
N SER A 40 3.90 -10.59 -2.98
CA SER A 40 3.94 -12.06 -3.11
C SER A 40 5.26 -12.61 -3.66
N ARG A 41 6.33 -11.80 -3.67
CA ARG A 41 7.64 -12.21 -4.17
C ARG A 41 8.30 -13.20 -3.23
N PHE A 42 8.71 -14.35 -3.75
CA PHE A 42 9.50 -15.33 -3.02
C PHE A 42 10.87 -14.74 -2.66
N ARG A 43 11.27 -14.84 -1.40
CA ARG A 43 12.54 -14.34 -0.86
C ARG A 43 13.57 -15.43 -0.70
N GLY A 44 13.16 -16.64 -0.29
CA GLY A 44 14.06 -17.76 -0.11
C GLY A 44 13.55 -18.80 0.89
N ALA A 45 14.40 -19.78 1.18
CA ALA A 45 14.17 -20.76 2.24
C ALA A 45 14.59 -20.17 3.58
N ALA A 46 13.64 -19.95 4.49
CA ALA A 46 13.88 -19.46 5.85
C ALA A 46 13.63 -20.56 6.87
N CYS A 47 14.20 -20.47 8.07
CA CYS A 47 13.71 -21.22 9.21
C CYS A 47 12.44 -20.54 9.76
N ASN A 48 11.56 -21.31 10.37
CA ASN A 48 10.30 -20.81 10.89
C ASN A 48 10.50 -19.66 11.91
N SER A 49 11.52 -19.73 12.74
CA SER A 49 11.86 -18.69 13.72
C SER A 49 12.21 -17.37 13.02
N CYS A 50 13.05 -17.41 11.99
CA CYS A 50 13.39 -16.24 11.20
C CYS A 50 12.20 -15.69 10.44
N ASN A 51 11.39 -16.56 9.83
CA ASN A 51 10.18 -16.16 9.10
C ASN A 51 9.19 -15.41 10.02
N LEU A 52 8.97 -15.90 11.23
CA LEU A 52 8.12 -15.23 12.22
C LEU A 52 8.75 -13.94 12.78
N ALA A 53 10.08 -13.88 12.86
CA ALA A 53 10.82 -12.70 13.32
C ALA A 53 10.98 -11.62 12.25
N LEU A 54 10.83 -11.97 10.97
CA LEU A 54 10.87 -11.02 9.85
C LEU A 54 9.66 -10.10 9.93
N LYS A 55 9.85 -9.01 10.64
CA LYS A 55 8.87 -7.91 10.67
C LYS A 55 9.06 -7.04 9.43
N PRO A 56 8.00 -6.41 8.89
CA PRO A 56 8.14 -5.38 7.87
C PRO A 56 9.18 -4.36 8.30
N ARG A 57 10.00 -3.87 7.38
CA ARG A 57 10.98 -2.81 7.71
C ARG A 57 10.26 -1.64 8.35
N THR A 58 10.52 -1.45 9.63
CA THR A 58 9.86 -0.43 10.42
C THR A 58 10.66 0.86 10.35
N GLY A 59 10.10 1.89 9.73
CA GLY A 59 10.51 3.24 10.02
C GLY A 59 10.02 3.61 11.43
N LYS A 60 10.78 4.37 12.20
CA LYS A 60 10.25 4.94 13.46
C LYS A 60 9.01 5.78 13.13
N SER A 61 7.86 5.41 13.67
CA SER A 61 6.69 6.27 13.60
C SER A 61 7.03 7.56 14.36
N ARG A 62 7.01 8.68 13.68
CA ARG A 62 7.18 10.01 14.33
C ARG A 62 6.09 10.31 15.36
N PHE A 63 5.00 9.55 15.33
CA PHE A 63 3.78 9.85 16.10
C PHE A 63 3.59 8.94 17.32
N SER A 64 4.10 7.73 17.33
CA SER A 64 3.95 6.80 18.47
C SER A 64 5.25 6.45 19.18
N GLY A 65 6.41 6.88 18.65
CA GLY A 65 7.72 6.46 19.17
C GLY A 65 8.01 4.97 19.01
N GLU A 66 7.03 4.18 18.60
CA GLU A 66 7.16 2.74 18.38
C GLU A 66 7.68 2.46 16.97
N SER A 67 8.51 1.44 16.86
CA SER A 67 8.93 0.90 15.58
C SER A 67 7.75 0.22 14.92
N GLY A 68 7.11 0.91 13.99
CA GLY A 68 5.96 0.40 13.25
C GLY A 68 6.10 0.66 11.74
N TYR A 69 5.54 -0.20 10.91
CA TYR A 69 5.31 0.09 9.49
C TYR A 69 3.97 0.77 9.33
N PHE A 70 3.85 1.58 8.30
CA PHE A 70 2.55 2.12 7.89
C PHE A 70 2.29 1.80 6.42
N ILE A 71 1.01 1.63 6.11
CA ILE A 71 0.50 1.47 4.75
C ILE A 71 0.01 2.85 4.31
N PRO A 72 0.67 3.51 3.36
CA PRO A 72 0.20 4.79 2.86
C PRO A 72 -1.00 4.58 1.93
N VAL A 73 -2.05 5.35 2.15
CA VAL A 73 -3.22 5.44 1.27
C VAL A 73 -3.24 6.85 0.70
N PHE A 74 -2.97 6.97 -0.58
CA PHE A 74 -3.00 8.24 -1.29
C PHE A 74 -4.36 8.45 -1.94
N LEU A 75 -4.95 9.61 -1.66
CA LEU A 75 -6.15 10.10 -2.33
C LEU A 75 -5.84 11.49 -2.89
N HIS A 76 -6.59 11.93 -3.89
CA HIS A 76 -6.37 13.21 -4.52
C HIS A 76 -7.48 14.19 -4.18
N ASN A 77 -7.15 15.32 -3.55
CA ASN A 77 -8.08 16.32 -3.03
C ASN A 77 -9.02 15.79 -1.92
N ALA A 78 -8.56 14.80 -1.19
CA ALA A 78 -9.33 14.06 -0.19
C ALA A 78 -9.73 14.93 1.01
N VAL A 79 -8.91 15.89 1.39
CA VAL A 79 -9.21 16.82 2.51
C VAL A 79 -10.55 17.54 2.29
N ASN A 80 -10.88 17.86 1.06
CA ASN A 80 -12.12 18.55 0.75
C ASN A 80 -13.34 17.62 0.66
N TYR A 81 -13.13 16.32 0.39
CA TYR A 81 -14.20 15.36 0.09
C TYR A 81 -14.08 14.08 0.94
N ASP A 82 -13.24 13.16 0.54
CA ASP A 82 -13.21 11.78 1.04
C ASP A 82 -12.86 11.69 2.53
N PHE A 83 -11.93 12.50 3.00
CA PHE A 83 -11.51 12.48 4.40
C PHE A 83 -12.65 12.81 5.37
N LYS A 84 -13.58 13.66 4.98
CA LYS A 84 -14.76 13.98 5.81
C LYS A 84 -15.63 12.74 6.03
N LEU A 85 -15.81 11.94 4.99
CA LEU A 85 -16.57 10.70 5.06
C LEU A 85 -15.80 9.64 5.85
N ILE A 86 -14.53 9.43 5.52
CA ILE A 86 -13.68 8.44 6.17
C ILE A 86 -13.59 8.71 7.66
N VAL A 87 -13.25 9.94 8.08
CA VAL A 87 -13.14 10.31 9.50
C VAL A 87 -14.46 10.15 10.24
N LYS A 88 -15.59 10.52 9.61
CA LYS A 88 -16.92 10.34 10.20
C LYS A 88 -17.23 8.87 10.52
N TYR A 89 -16.84 7.95 9.65
CA TYR A 89 -17.04 6.50 9.89
C TYR A 89 -16.04 5.94 10.89
N LEU A 90 -14.79 6.36 10.81
CA LEU A 90 -13.73 5.88 11.68
C LEU A 90 -13.92 6.34 13.13
N SER A 91 -14.36 7.57 13.34
CA SER A 91 -14.62 8.12 14.69
C SER A 91 -15.70 7.33 15.46
N LYS A 92 -16.53 6.56 14.77
CA LYS A 92 -17.51 5.67 15.39
C LYS A 92 -16.90 4.34 15.90
N ARG A 93 -15.76 3.92 15.34
CA ARG A 93 -15.12 2.63 15.62
C ARG A 93 -13.83 2.73 16.42
N PHE A 94 -13.16 3.86 16.34
CA PHE A 94 -11.85 4.09 16.95
C PHE A 94 -11.91 5.23 17.93
N ALA A 95 -11.22 5.09 19.06
CA ALA A 95 -11.08 6.18 20.02
C ALA A 95 -10.25 7.31 19.42
N ALA A 96 -10.53 8.56 19.80
CA ALA A 96 -9.81 9.73 19.30
C ALA A 96 -8.28 9.64 19.47
N ARG A 97 -7.81 8.98 20.54
CA ARG A 97 -6.38 8.72 20.81
C ARG A 97 -5.68 7.82 19.78
N GLU A 98 -6.44 7.08 18.98
CA GLU A 98 -5.91 6.17 17.96
C GLU A 98 -5.77 6.84 16.60
N ILE A 99 -6.27 8.07 16.49
CA ILE A 99 -6.22 8.88 15.26
C ILE A 99 -5.19 10.00 15.48
N SER A 100 -4.13 9.98 14.71
CA SER A 100 -3.10 11.02 14.69
C SER A 100 -3.25 11.85 13.42
N VAL A 101 -3.34 13.17 13.58
CA VAL A 101 -3.53 14.11 12.47
C VAL A 101 -2.21 14.75 12.06
N ILE A 102 -1.95 14.79 10.75
CA ILE A 102 -0.82 15.53 10.17
C ILE A 102 -1.34 16.92 9.80
N ALA A 103 -1.15 17.87 10.71
CA ALA A 103 -1.63 19.23 10.54
C ALA A 103 -0.78 20.00 9.53
N SER A 104 -1.41 20.88 8.75
CA SER A 104 -0.76 21.94 7.97
C SER A 104 -0.72 23.23 8.78
N ASN A 105 -1.79 23.51 9.50
CA ASN A 105 -1.94 24.60 10.46
C ASN A 105 -3.03 24.23 11.48
N THR A 106 -3.42 25.16 12.35
CA THR A 106 -4.44 24.93 13.40
C THR A 106 -5.81 24.52 12.87
N GLU A 107 -6.14 24.87 11.63
CA GLU A 107 -7.46 24.63 11.03
C GLU A 107 -7.44 23.57 9.90
N LYS A 108 -6.28 23.31 9.32
CA LYS A 108 -6.13 22.46 8.14
C LYS A 108 -5.16 21.32 8.38
N PHE A 109 -5.47 20.16 7.83
CA PHE A 109 -4.61 19.00 7.88
C PHE A 109 -4.25 18.50 6.46
N ILE A 110 -3.13 17.81 6.36
CA ILE A 110 -2.62 17.21 5.11
C ILE A 110 -3.08 15.77 5.00
N GLY A 111 -3.20 15.11 6.14
CA GLY A 111 -3.57 13.71 6.23
C GLY A 111 -3.76 13.30 7.67
N PHE A 112 -4.04 12.04 7.87
CA PHE A 112 -4.15 11.44 9.20
C PHE A 112 -3.67 10.00 9.19
N GLN A 113 -3.32 9.50 10.36
CA GLN A 113 -2.93 8.12 10.57
C GLN A 113 -3.85 7.47 11.59
N MET A 114 -4.22 6.24 11.34
CA MET A 114 -4.98 5.40 12.24
C MET A 114 -4.36 4.01 12.26
N GLY A 115 -3.84 3.63 13.42
CA GLY A 115 -3.01 2.44 13.53
C GLY A 115 -1.88 2.45 12.51
N ASN A 116 -1.81 1.43 11.67
CA ASN A 116 -0.77 1.29 10.63
C ASN A 116 -1.18 1.87 9.27
N ILE A 117 -2.36 2.47 9.14
CA ILE A 117 -2.82 3.07 7.88
C ILE A 117 -2.63 4.58 7.96
N ARG A 118 -1.95 5.15 6.97
CA ARG A 118 -1.72 6.59 6.86
C ARG A 118 -2.38 7.13 5.60
N PHE A 119 -3.37 7.97 5.78
CA PHE A 119 -4.10 8.65 4.71
C PHE A 119 -3.40 9.98 4.37
N LEU A 120 -3.08 10.16 3.11
CA LEU A 120 -2.36 11.34 2.60
C LEU A 120 -3.12 11.93 1.41
N ASP A 121 -3.20 13.27 1.37
CA ASP A 121 -3.79 13.97 0.24
C ASP A 121 -2.70 14.41 -0.74
N SER A 122 -2.66 13.77 -1.91
CA SER A 122 -1.68 14.08 -2.94
C SER A 122 -1.87 15.47 -3.56
N PHE A 123 -3.06 16.08 -3.46
CA PHE A 123 -3.28 17.46 -3.92
C PHE A 123 -2.41 18.48 -3.17
N LYS A 124 -1.94 18.15 -1.95
CA LYS A 124 -1.08 19.03 -1.14
C LYS A 124 0.33 19.21 -1.73
N PHE A 125 0.78 18.30 -2.56
CA PHE A 125 2.08 18.37 -3.26
C PHE A 125 1.97 18.28 -4.79
N LEU A 126 0.79 17.94 -5.31
CA LEU A 126 0.45 17.95 -6.74
C LEU A 126 -0.83 18.78 -6.91
N SER A 127 -0.72 20.11 -6.77
CA SER A 127 -1.82 21.05 -6.59
C SER A 127 -2.59 21.39 -7.88
N THR A 128 -2.94 20.36 -8.66
CA THR A 128 -3.80 20.50 -9.84
C THR A 128 -4.68 19.27 -9.98
N SER A 129 -5.65 19.27 -10.90
CA SER A 129 -6.56 18.13 -11.07
C SER A 129 -5.81 16.87 -11.54
N LEU A 130 -6.31 15.70 -11.14
CA LEU A 130 -5.75 14.42 -11.56
C LEU A 130 -5.74 14.27 -13.09
N ASP A 131 -6.77 14.77 -13.75
CA ASP A 131 -6.86 14.80 -15.22
C ASP A 131 -5.72 15.63 -15.81
N ALA A 132 -5.49 16.85 -15.32
CA ALA A 132 -4.40 17.70 -15.79
C ALA A 132 -3.02 17.08 -15.55
N LEU A 133 -2.81 16.40 -14.41
CA LEU A 133 -1.58 15.65 -14.12
C LEU A 133 -1.38 14.52 -15.12
N THR A 134 -2.44 13.77 -15.42
CA THR A 134 -2.42 12.68 -16.38
C THR A 134 -2.10 13.20 -17.78
N GLN A 135 -2.77 14.28 -18.23
CA GLN A 135 -2.51 14.88 -19.55
C GLN A 135 -1.08 15.42 -19.67
N ASN A 136 -0.55 16.01 -18.60
CA ASN A 136 0.84 16.47 -18.58
C ASN A 136 1.84 15.33 -18.69
N LEU A 137 1.60 14.22 -17.99
CA LEU A 137 2.46 13.06 -18.08
C LEU A 137 2.38 12.37 -19.43
N LEU A 138 1.20 12.31 -20.05
CA LEU A 138 0.98 11.76 -21.39
C LEU A 138 1.80 12.49 -22.46
N LYS A 139 2.06 13.79 -22.31
CA LYS A 139 2.95 14.56 -23.21
C LYS A 139 4.38 14.01 -23.22
N SER A 140 4.80 13.36 -22.14
CA SER A 140 6.12 12.73 -22.01
C SER A 140 6.15 11.27 -22.48
N GLY A 141 5.00 10.73 -22.89
CA GLY A 141 4.84 9.36 -23.40
C GLY A 141 4.03 8.44 -22.49
N GLU A 142 3.29 7.52 -23.09
CA GLU A 142 2.49 6.53 -22.36
C GLU A 142 3.35 5.49 -21.62
N ASP A 143 4.59 5.32 -22.00
CA ASP A 143 5.59 4.48 -21.35
C ASP A 143 5.84 4.87 -19.88
N LYS A 144 5.54 6.11 -19.52
CA LYS A 144 5.63 6.60 -18.11
C LYS A 144 4.59 5.99 -17.18
N PHE A 145 3.51 5.42 -17.72
CA PHE A 145 2.45 4.77 -16.96
C PHE A 145 2.68 3.27 -16.76
N THR A 146 3.88 2.87 -16.36
CA THR A 146 4.30 1.47 -16.26
C THR A 146 3.38 0.61 -15.43
N ILE A 147 2.95 1.10 -14.25
CA ILE A 147 2.05 0.36 -13.35
C ILE A 147 0.63 0.32 -13.94
N THR A 148 0.11 1.48 -14.39
CA THR A 148 -1.24 1.57 -14.97
C THR A 148 -1.37 0.67 -16.20
N ARG A 149 -0.36 0.67 -17.07
CA ARG A 149 -0.34 -0.17 -18.27
C ARG A 149 -0.23 -1.66 -17.95
N LYS A 150 0.44 -2.03 -16.86
CA LYS A 150 0.48 -3.42 -16.40
C LYS A 150 -0.90 -3.94 -15.99
N GLU A 151 -1.67 -3.11 -15.30
CA GLU A 151 -3.01 -3.49 -14.80
C GLU A 151 -4.10 -3.30 -15.87
N PHE A 152 -3.93 -2.32 -16.78
CA PHE A 152 -4.89 -1.96 -17.83
C PHE A 152 -4.21 -1.86 -19.21
N PRO A 153 -3.71 -2.96 -19.78
CA PRO A 153 -2.84 -2.94 -20.95
C PRO A 153 -3.52 -2.37 -22.22
N CYS A 154 -4.83 -2.57 -22.36
CA CYS A 154 -5.57 -2.20 -23.57
C CYS A 154 -6.55 -1.04 -23.38
N SER A 155 -6.58 -0.40 -22.21
CA SER A 155 -7.58 0.64 -21.92
C SER A 155 -7.00 2.05 -22.09
N SER A 156 -7.51 2.82 -23.03
CA SER A 156 -7.25 4.25 -23.17
C SER A 156 -8.10 5.11 -22.21
N THR A 157 -9.18 4.54 -21.67
CA THR A 157 -10.12 5.26 -20.80
C THR A 157 -9.55 5.61 -19.42
N VAL A 158 -8.50 4.89 -18.99
CA VAL A 158 -7.82 5.15 -17.71
C VAL A 158 -7.02 6.47 -17.70
N PHE A 159 -6.74 7.05 -18.86
CA PHE A 159 -5.97 8.29 -19.01
C PHE A 159 -6.85 9.54 -19.16
N ARG A 160 -8.14 9.42 -19.00
CA ARG A 160 -9.07 10.55 -19.11
C ARG A 160 -10.03 10.57 -17.94
N LYS A 161 -10.57 11.73 -17.63
CA LYS A 161 -11.62 11.87 -16.63
C LYS A 161 -12.84 11.03 -17.05
N GLY A 162 -13.33 10.20 -16.13
CA GLY A 162 -14.55 9.43 -16.32
C GLY A 162 -15.79 10.34 -16.38
N ILE A 163 -16.82 9.88 -17.09
CA ILE A 163 -18.13 10.53 -17.10
C ILE A 163 -18.96 9.87 -15.99
N TYR A 164 -19.36 10.67 -14.99
CA TYR A 164 -20.22 10.16 -13.94
C TYR A 164 -21.68 10.07 -14.46
N PRO A 165 -22.35 8.94 -14.33
CA PRO A 165 -23.68 8.72 -14.88
C PRO A 165 -24.76 9.31 -13.95
N TYR A 166 -24.86 10.64 -13.86
CA TYR A 166 -25.76 11.34 -12.95
C TYR A 166 -27.23 10.92 -13.10
N GLU A 167 -27.67 10.71 -14.34
CA GLU A 167 -29.05 10.28 -14.62
C GLU A 167 -29.34 8.87 -14.11
N TYR A 168 -28.33 7.99 -14.15
CA TYR A 168 -28.44 6.64 -13.63
C TYR A 168 -28.35 6.60 -12.10
N MET A 169 -27.45 7.39 -11.51
CA MET A 169 -27.14 7.44 -10.08
C MET A 169 -28.05 8.44 -9.34
N ASN A 170 -29.36 8.34 -9.55
CA ASN A 170 -30.37 9.27 -9.03
C ASN A 170 -31.03 8.84 -7.71
N SER A 171 -30.65 7.69 -7.16
CA SER A 171 -31.16 7.19 -5.88
C SER A 171 -30.10 6.41 -5.11
N SER A 172 -30.21 6.37 -3.77
CA SER A 172 -29.30 5.62 -2.91
C SER A 172 -29.35 4.09 -3.10
N SER A 173 -30.38 3.57 -3.73
CA SER A 173 -30.50 2.13 -4.04
C SER A 173 -29.60 1.68 -5.19
N ARG A 174 -28.93 2.62 -5.85
CA ARG A 174 -28.02 2.34 -6.98
C ARG A 174 -26.52 2.42 -6.59
N PHE A 175 -26.24 2.59 -5.29
CA PHE A 175 -24.89 2.53 -4.72
C PHE A 175 -24.57 1.15 -4.16
#